data_e3dc99efd23e8c638262408849f79cd2
#
_entry.id   e3dc99efd23e8c638262408849f79cd2
#
_cell.length_a   1.000
_cell.length_b   1.000
_cell.length_c   1.000
_cell.angle_alpha   90.00
_cell.angle_beta   90.00
_cell.angle_gamma   90.00
#
_symmetry.space_group_name_H-M   'P 1'
#
loop_
_entity.id
_entity.type
_entity.pdbx_description
1 polymer ?
#
loop_
_entity_poly.entity_id
_entity_poly.type
_entity_poly.pdbx_seq_one_letter_code
_entity_poly.pdbx_strand_id
1 'polypeptide(L)'
;MRMPFILLNYHILLTTKFNLMTKMYFCYMQVLKKIVDFYIFSNIHVALAGFSITKITLINFGISNNLTPLFVAFSILISYNFIRYYEIKKNKLIFLKSWFFTNTLKIAVLTILAALGLGYILVFTDFNLKSLTILFPFAFMTLFYAVPLFKIGKTEISFRNFPVIKIFSIAISWAGISVFFPLDEGGYQFTSVVYLEFFQRILFLFAIIIPFDIRDVNVDLKSLRTLPQILGITNSKVLGTLLLFGFVLLEIFKENFTYFGLLIVLIVSFISGLFLWFSSTERSRYYTSFWVESVPIIWLGLLMYFNNYLF
;
A
#
# COMPACT_ATOMS: atom_id res chain seq x y z
N MET A 1 -0.40 48.61 48.73
CA MET A 1 0.36 47.34 48.59
C MET A 1 0.83 47.23 47.13
N ARG A 2 2.05 47.69 46.77
CA ARG A 2 2.55 47.65 45.40
C ARG A 2 3.21 46.28 45.19
N MET A 3 2.62 45.45 44.32
CA MET A 3 3.31 44.24 43.84
C MET A 3 4.66 44.63 43.26
N PRO A 4 5.76 43.99 43.63
CA PRO A 4 7.06 44.41 43.17
C PRO A 4 7.13 44.18 41.64
N PHE A 5 7.54 45.23 40.93
CA PHE A 5 7.70 45.35 39.46
C PHE A 5 8.49 44.19 38.83
N ILE A 6 9.31 43.52 39.63
CA ILE A 6 10.11 42.32 39.28
C ILE A 6 9.22 41.08 39.02
N LEU A 7 8.16 40.86 39.83
CA LEU A 7 7.25 39.70 39.66
C LEU A 7 6.36 39.85 38.42
N LEU A 8 5.97 41.09 38.09
CA LEU A 8 5.16 41.34 36.88
C LEU A 8 5.98 41.12 35.61
N ASN A 9 7.24 41.55 35.57
CA ASN A 9 8.14 41.31 34.43
C ASN A 9 8.49 39.82 34.29
N TYR A 10 8.62 39.07 35.36
CA TYR A 10 8.87 37.62 35.33
C TYR A 10 7.67 36.86 34.80
N HIS A 11 6.45 37.26 35.16
CA HIS A 11 5.22 36.66 34.67
C HIS A 11 5.00 36.95 33.18
N ILE A 12 5.31 38.16 32.71
CA ILE A 12 5.23 38.51 31.27
C ILE A 12 6.30 37.75 30.49
N LEU A 13 7.50 37.58 31.02
CA LEU A 13 8.57 36.83 30.35
C LEU A 13 8.24 35.30 30.24
N LEU A 14 7.64 34.74 31.26
CA LEU A 14 7.19 33.32 31.26
C LEU A 14 6.03 33.12 30.29
N THR A 15 5.05 34.00 30.24
CA THR A 15 3.91 33.91 29.33
C THR A 15 4.32 34.10 27.86
N THR A 16 5.25 35.02 27.57
CA THR A 16 5.80 35.22 26.22
C THR A 16 6.64 34.02 25.78
N LYS A 17 7.46 33.44 26.67
CA LYS A 17 8.26 32.23 26.37
C LYS A 17 7.36 31.02 26.13
N PHE A 18 6.31 30.86 26.95
CA PHE A 18 5.32 29.77 26.76
C PHE A 18 4.55 29.92 25.43
N ASN A 19 4.11 31.14 25.10
CA ASN A 19 3.44 31.42 23.82
C ASN A 19 4.37 31.21 22.61
N LEU A 20 5.67 31.50 22.75
CA LEU A 20 6.64 31.26 21.70
C LEU A 20 6.87 29.74 21.48
N MET A 21 7.01 28.98 22.58
CA MET A 21 7.17 27.54 22.52
C MET A 21 5.94 26.85 21.93
N THR A 22 4.73 27.29 22.30
CA THR A 22 3.48 26.75 21.71
C THR A 22 3.37 27.08 20.22
N LYS A 23 3.71 28.28 19.79
CA LYS A 23 3.76 28.63 18.35
C LYS A 23 4.79 27.82 17.59
N MET A 24 5.98 27.62 18.13
CA MET A 24 7.02 26.77 17.53
C MET A 24 6.54 25.31 17.42
N TYR A 25 5.92 24.77 18.48
CA TYR A 25 5.36 23.43 18.47
C TYR A 25 4.28 23.28 17.39
N PHE A 26 3.33 24.22 17.30
CA PHE A 26 2.32 24.22 16.25
C PHE A 26 2.92 24.30 14.85
N CYS A 27 3.92 25.14 14.64
CA CYS A 27 4.63 25.25 13.36
C CYS A 27 5.31 23.93 13.00
N TYR A 28 6.02 23.31 13.95
CA TYR A 28 6.67 22.01 13.76
C TYR A 28 5.67 20.91 13.41
N MET A 29 4.56 20.81 14.15
CA MET A 29 3.50 19.83 13.88
C MET A 29 2.86 20.04 12.52
N GLN A 30 2.67 21.28 12.05
CA GLN A 30 2.16 21.55 10.70
C GLN A 30 3.14 21.13 9.60
N VAL A 31 4.45 21.35 9.80
CA VAL A 31 5.48 20.90 8.85
C VAL A 31 5.52 19.38 8.79
N LEU A 32 5.54 18.71 9.95
CA LEU A 32 5.51 17.24 10.02
C LEU A 32 4.28 16.68 9.32
N LYS A 33 3.11 17.24 9.57
CA LYS A 33 1.87 16.85 8.88
C LYS A 33 1.99 16.99 7.37
N LYS A 34 2.54 18.10 6.86
CA LYS A 34 2.73 18.30 5.42
C LYS A 34 3.67 17.26 4.80
N ILE A 35 4.72 16.85 5.52
CA ILE A 35 5.65 15.81 5.07
C ILE A 35 4.93 14.46 5.01
N VAL A 36 4.20 14.09 6.07
CA VAL A 36 3.44 12.84 6.13
C VAL A 36 2.34 12.82 5.06
N ASP A 37 1.61 13.93 4.89
CA ASP A 37 0.60 14.07 3.84
C ASP A 37 1.21 13.88 2.45
N PHE A 38 2.39 14.47 2.20
CA PHE A 38 3.06 14.31 0.92
C PHE A 38 3.51 12.86 0.72
N TYR A 39 4.13 12.24 1.69
CA TYR A 39 4.56 10.84 1.65
C TYR A 39 3.43 9.87 1.31
N ILE A 40 2.25 10.05 1.93
CA ILE A 40 1.09 9.18 1.71
C ILE A 40 0.38 9.54 0.40
N PHE A 41 0.04 10.80 0.22
CA PHE A 41 -0.83 11.22 -0.90
C PHE A 41 -0.12 11.34 -2.24
N SER A 42 1.22 11.35 -2.29
CA SER A 42 1.99 11.21 -3.53
C SER A 42 2.22 9.77 -3.96
N ASN A 43 1.66 8.78 -3.23
CA ASN A 43 1.80 7.34 -3.45
C ASN A 43 3.23 6.77 -3.20
N ILE A 44 4.12 7.52 -2.52
CA ILE A 44 5.43 6.99 -2.12
C ILE A 44 5.26 5.81 -1.17
N HIS A 45 4.32 5.90 -0.22
CA HIS A 45 4.08 4.85 0.77
C HIS A 45 3.61 3.54 0.12
N VAL A 46 2.63 3.60 -0.78
CA VAL A 46 2.16 2.41 -1.49
C VAL A 46 3.21 1.84 -2.46
N ALA A 47 4.05 2.70 -3.06
CA ALA A 47 5.18 2.24 -3.87
C ALA A 47 6.22 1.49 -3.03
N LEU A 48 6.50 1.96 -1.80
CA LEU A 48 7.38 1.28 -0.85
C LEU A 48 6.76 -0.05 -0.37
N ALA A 49 5.45 -0.12 -0.18
CA ALA A 49 4.76 -1.38 0.11
C ALA A 49 4.90 -2.38 -1.06
N GLY A 50 4.81 -1.92 -2.31
CA GLY A 50 5.04 -2.73 -3.50
C GLY A 50 6.49 -3.20 -3.64
N PHE A 51 7.46 -2.32 -3.37
CA PHE A 51 8.86 -2.71 -3.24
C PHE A 51 9.03 -3.83 -2.23
N SER A 52 8.46 -3.64 -1.03
CA SER A 52 8.62 -4.56 0.08
C SER A 52 8.05 -5.94 -0.22
N ILE A 53 6.83 -5.99 -0.74
CA ILE A 53 6.16 -7.27 -1.02
C ILE A 53 6.86 -8.05 -2.15
N THR A 54 7.46 -7.34 -3.13
CA THR A 54 8.27 -7.94 -4.19
C THR A 54 9.61 -8.44 -3.65
N LYS A 55 10.27 -7.64 -2.80
CA LYS A 55 11.55 -8.02 -2.17
C LYS A 55 11.41 -9.23 -1.25
N ILE A 56 10.30 -9.35 -0.52
CA ILE A 56 9.97 -10.53 0.29
C ILE A 56 10.00 -11.80 -0.57
N THR A 57 9.37 -11.78 -1.74
CA THR A 57 9.39 -12.92 -2.65
C THR A 57 10.82 -13.30 -3.06
N LEU A 58 11.62 -12.33 -3.48
CA LEU A 58 13.01 -12.59 -3.88
C LEU A 58 13.83 -13.18 -2.74
N ILE A 59 13.67 -12.67 -1.51
CA ILE A 59 14.36 -13.21 -0.32
C ILE A 59 13.92 -14.65 -0.05
N ASN A 60 12.60 -14.94 -0.09
CA ASN A 60 12.08 -16.28 0.16
C ASN A 60 12.60 -17.33 -0.87
N PHE A 61 12.95 -16.88 -2.06
CA PHE A 61 13.51 -17.72 -3.14
C PHE A 61 15.04 -17.61 -3.29
N GLY A 62 15.73 -16.94 -2.36
CA GLY A 62 17.19 -16.83 -2.36
C GLY A 62 17.77 -15.97 -3.48
N ILE A 63 16.96 -15.10 -4.09
CA ILE A 63 17.39 -14.25 -5.22
C ILE A 63 17.87 -12.88 -4.68
N SER A 64 19.14 -12.59 -4.89
CA SER A 64 19.73 -11.30 -4.52
C SER A 64 19.56 -10.27 -5.65
N ASN A 65 18.42 -9.60 -5.70
CA ASN A 65 18.11 -8.55 -6.67
C ASN A 65 17.35 -7.41 -5.99
N ASN A 66 17.73 -6.17 -6.27
CA ASN A 66 17.06 -4.96 -5.82
C ASN A 66 16.43 -4.15 -6.97
N LEU A 67 16.83 -4.43 -8.21
CA LEU A 67 16.36 -3.69 -9.39
C LEU A 67 14.88 -4.01 -9.68
N THR A 68 14.50 -5.28 -9.58
CA THR A 68 13.11 -5.71 -9.82
C THR A 68 12.12 -5.10 -8.81
N PRO A 69 12.39 -5.10 -7.48
CA PRO A 69 11.56 -4.38 -6.52
C PRO A 69 11.50 -2.87 -6.78
N LEU A 70 12.61 -2.24 -7.21
CA LEU A 70 12.62 -0.82 -7.59
C LEU A 70 11.79 -0.57 -8.85
N PHE A 71 11.89 -1.45 -9.85
CA PHE A 71 11.05 -1.40 -11.05
C PHE A 71 9.56 -1.42 -10.68
N VAL A 72 9.16 -2.33 -9.80
CA VAL A 72 7.76 -2.41 -9.32
C VAL A 72 7.36 -1.14 -8.57
N ALA A 73 8.22 -0.63 -7.69
CA ALA A 73 7.93 0.61 -6.94
C ALA A 73 7.74 1.82 -7.88
N PHE A 74 8.63 2.00 -8.87
CA PHE A 74 8.50 3.08 -9.85
C PHE A 74 7.24 2.93 -10.71
N SER A 75 6.93 1.70 -11.14
CA SER A 75 5.71 1.39 -11.90
C SER A 75 4.44 1.70 -11.11
N ILE A 76 4.41 1.35 -9.82
CA ILE A 76 3.30 1.69 -8.92
C ILE A 76 3.17 3.21 -8.78
N LEU A 77 4.27 3.91 -8.54
CA LEU A 77 4.25 5.36 -8.36
C LEU A 77 3.72 6.09 -9.59
N ILE A 78 4.12 5.68 -10.80
CA ILE A 78 3.63 6.24 -12.06
C ILE A 78 2.15 5.92 -12.24
N SER A 79 1.76 4.64 -12.13
CA SER A 79 0.39 4.20 -12.39
C SER A 79 -0.61 4.76 -11.39
N TYR A 80 -0.27 4.78 -10.09
CA TYR A 80 -1.14 5.31 -9.05
C TYR A 80 -1.29 6.84 -9.11
N ASN A 81 -0.22 7.58 -9.45
CA ASN A 81 -0.33 9.01 -9.67
C ASN A 81 -1.19 9.32 -10.90
N PHE A 82 -1.07 8.52 -11.98
CA PHE A 82 -1.94 8.63 -13.16
C PHE A 82 -3.41 8.33 -12.82
N ILE A 83 -3.68 7.22 -12.13
CA ILE A 83 -5.03 6.83 -11.71
C ILE A 83 -5.64 7.91 -10.82
N ARG A 84 -4.88 8.43 -9.86
CA ARG A 84 -5.34 9.49 -8.95
C ARG A 84 -5.66 10.78 -9.69
N TYR A 85 -4.82 11.20 -10.63
CA TYR A 85 -5.09 12.35 -11.49
C TYR A 85 -6.39 12.16 -12.27
N TYR A 86 -6.58 10.98 -12.87
CA TYR A 86 -7.79 10.63 -13.62
C TYR A 86 -9.05 10.68 -12.73
N GLU A 87 -9.00 10.12 -11.55
CA GLU A 87 -10.13 10.12 -10.59
C GLU A 87 -10.48 11.52 -10.09
N ILE A 88 -9.48 12.36 -9.81
CA ILE A 88 -9.68 13.76 -9.42
C ILE A 88 -10.32 14.55 -10.56
N LYS A 89 -9.89 14.33 -11.80
CA LYS A 89 -10.48 14.96 -12.98
C LYS A 89 -11.94 14.55 -13.20
N LYS A 90 -12.29 13.33 -12.82
CA LYS A 90 -13.68 12.81 -12.84
C LYS A 90 -14.49 13.17 -11.57
N ASN A 91 -13.97 14.03 -10.70
CA ASN A 91 -14.57 14.43 -9.41
C ASN A 91 -14.91 13.26 -8.44
N LYS A 92 -14.18 12.14 -8.54
CA LYS A 92 -14.36 10.99 -7.64
C LYS A 92 -13.65 11.15 -6.29
N LEU A 93 -12.54 11.94 -6.24
CA LEU A 93 -11.72 12.18 -5.03
C LEU A 93 -11.76 13.67 -4.63
N ILE A 94 -12.94 14.21 -4.36
CA ILE A 94 -13.15 15.64 -4.09
C ILE A 94 -12.29 16.12 -2.90
N PHE A 95 -12.17 15.30 -1.85
CA PHE A 95 -11.41 15.64 -0.63
C PHE A 95 -9.90 15.85 -0.88
N LEU A 96 -9.35 15.18 -1.91
CA LEU A 96 -7.93 15.25 -2.25
C LEU A 96 -7.64 16.32 -3.32
N LYS A 97 -8.68 16.85 -3.96
CA LYS A 97 -8.58 17.72 -5.13
C LYS A 97 -7.73 18.97 -4.85
N SER A 98 -8.02 19.69 -3.77
CA SER A 98 -7.28 20.91 -3.38
C SER A 98 -5.81 20.60 -3.10
N TRP A 99 -5.53 19.59 -2.28
CA TRP A 99 -4.18 19.17 -1.94
C TRP A 99 -3.37 18.76 -3.19
N PHE A 100 -3.99 18.00 -4.09
CA PHE A 100 -3.36 17.50 -5.30
C PHE A 100 -2.95 18.68 -6.22
N PHE A 101 -3.87 19.63 -6.48
CA PHE A 101 -3.57 20.79 -7.32
C PHE A 101 -2.49 21.69 -6.71
N THR A 102 -2.46 21.85 -5.38
CA THR A 102 -1.39 22.60 -4.69
C THR A 102 -0.02 21.92 -4.81
N ASN A 103 0.03 20.58 -4.94
CA ASN A 103 1.27 19.82 -5.03
C ASN A 103 1.55 19.25 -6.42
N THR A 104 0.82 19.66 -7.46
CA THR A 104 0.92 19.09 -8.81
C THR A 104 2.35 19.07 -9.34
N LEU A 105 3.11 20.16 -9.21
CA LEU A 105 4.49 20.22 -9.68
C LEU A 105 5.37 19.18 -8.97
N LYS A 106 5.26 19.05 -7.65
CA LYS A 106 6.05 18.08 -6.87
C LYS A 106 5.70 16.65 -7.28
N ILE A 107 4.42 16.36 -7.49
CA ILE A 107 3.94 15.05 -7.93
C ILE A 107 4.42 14.76 -9.36
N ALA A 108 4.39 15.75 -10.25
CA ALA A 108 4.91 15.61 -11.61
C ALA A 108 6.42 15.33 -11.61
N VAL A 109 7.22 16.08 -10.85
CA VAL A 109 8.67 15.85 -10.71
C VAL A 109 8.93 14.44 -10.17
N LEU A 110 8.22 14.02 -9.12
CA LEU A 110 8.34 12.68 -8.54
C LEU A 110 8.03 11.59 -9.58
N THR A 111 6.96 11.77 -10.36
CA THR A 111 6.55 10.83 -11.41
C THR A 111 7.58 10.77 -12.55
N ILE A 112 8.15 11.92 -12.94
CA ILE A 112 9.22 11.98 -13.96
C ILE A 112 10.47 11.28 -13.45
N LEU A 113 10.88 11.51 -12.20
CA LEU A 113 12.03 10.82 -11.60
C LEU A 113 11.81 9.31 -11.56
N ALA A 114 10.61 8.85 -11.22
CA ALA A 114 10.26 7.43 -11.26
C ALA A 114 10.31 6.87 -12.71
N ALA A 115 9.85 7.64 -13.70
CA ALA A 115 9.91 7.23 -15.11
C ALA A 115 11.36 7.16 -15.62
N LEU A 116 12.21 8.10 -15.23
CA LEU A 116 13.64 8.06 -15.54
C LEU A 116 14.34 6.87 -14.87
N GLY A 117 14.03 6.59 -13.59
CA GLY A 117 14.54 5.42 -12.89
C GLY A 117 14.12 4.10 -13.54
N LEU A 118 12.86 4.00 -13.97
CA LEU A 118 12.34 2.85 -14.69
C LEU A 118 13.02 2.70 -16.06
N GLY A 119 13.18 3.79 -16.81
CA GLY A 119 13.90 3.81 -18.08
C GLY A 119 15.37 3.39 -17.91
N TYR A 120 16.04 3.85 -16.85
CA TYR A 120 17.40 3.44 -16.52
C TYR A 120 17.49 1.92 -16.29
N ILE A 121 16.58 1.34 -15.51
CA ILE A 121 16.56 -0.11 -15.26
C ILE A 121 16.39 -0.87 -16.59
N LEU A 122 15.45 -0.45 -17.45
CA LEU A 122 15.16 -1.15 -18.71
C LEU A 122 16.29 -1.07 -19.75
N VAL A 123 17.07 0.01 -19.77
CA VAL A 123 18.03 0.30 -20.85
C VAL A 123 19.46 0.03 -20.43
N PHE A 124 19.82 0.28 -19.17
CA PHE A 124 21.20 0.29 -18.69
C PHE A 124 21.53 -0.84 -17.72
N THR A 125 20.59 -1.77 -17.46
CA THR A 125 20.85 -2.94 -16.62
C THR A 125 20.52 -4.24 -17.36
N ASP A 126 20.99 -5.39 -16.83
CA ASP A 126 20.72 -6.72 -17.39
C ASP A 126 19.29 -7.19 -17.08
N PHE A 127 18.31 -6.30 -17.27
CA PHE A 127 16.92 -6.59 -17.00
C PHE A 127 16.34 -7.50 -18.09
N ASN A 128 15.68 -8.59 -17.68
CA ASN A 128 15.05 -9.51 -18.62
C ASN A 128 13.74 -8.94 -19.18
N LEU A 129 13.83 -8.32 -20.37
CA LEU A 129 12.65 -7.72 -21.03
C LEU A 129 11.53 -8.72 -21.33
N LYS A 130 11.84 -10.02 -21.46
CA LYS A 130 10.81 -11.05 -21.69
C LYS A 130 9.86 -11.17 -20.51
N SER A 131 10.31 -10.90 -19.28
CA SER A 131 9.46 -10.95 -18.08
C SER A 131 8.34 -9.93 -18.08
N LEU A 132 8.43 -8.89 -18.92
CA LEU A 132 7.33 -7.95 -19.11
C LEU A 132 6.07 -8.62 -19.70
N THR A 133 6.21 -9.76 -20.38
CA THR A 133 5.06 -10.53 -20.87
C THR A 133 4.22 -11.07 -19.73
N ILE A 134 4.87 -11.48 -18.62
CA ILE A 134 4.18 -11.93 -17.40
C ILE A 134 3.55 -10.76 -16.66
N LEU A 135 4.21 -9.60 -16.67
CA LEU A 135 3.69 -8.38 -16.04
C LEU A 135 2.42 -7.86 -16.75
N PHE A 136 2.33 -8.04 -18.07
CA PHE A 136 1.28 -7.44 -18.90
C PHE A 136 -0.15 -7.72 -18.42
N PRO A 137 -0.59 -8.98 -18.16
CA PRO A 137 -1.96 -9.25 -17.72
C PRO A 137 -2.31 -8.59 -16.40
N PHE A 138 -1.38 -8.52 -15.45
CA PHE A 138 -1.59 -7.91 -14.14
C PHE A 138 -1.59 -6.37 -14.21
N ALA A 139 -0.71 -5.79 -15.04
CA ALA A 139 -0.72 -4.37 -15.33
C ALA A 139 -2.01 -3.94 -16.04
N PHE A 140 -2.48 -4.74 -17.00
CA PHE A 140 -3.76 -4.54 -17.67
C PHE A 140 -4.93 -4.57 -16.66
N MET A 141 -4.98 -5.56 -15.77
CA MET A 141 -5.99 -5.63 -14.70
C MET A 141 -5.97 -4.40 -13.80
N THR A 142 -4.78 -3.90 -13.45
CA THR A 142 -4.61 -2.70 -12.61
C THR A 142 -5.14 -1.44 -13.33
N LEU A 143 -4.83 -1.28 -14.61
CA LEU A 143 -5.31 -0.14 -15.41
C LEU A 143 -6.82 -0.22 -15.63
N PHE A 144 -7.33 -1.40 -16.02
CA PHE A 144 -8.76 -1.61 -16.28
C PHE A 144 -9.61 -1.53 -15.01
N TYR A 145 -9.00 -1.74 -13.85
CA TYR A 145 -9.66 -1.50 -12.57
C TYR A 145 -10.14 -0.04 -12.44
N ALA A 146 -9.31 0.94 -12.78
CA ALA A 146 -9.62 2.36 -12.56
C ALA A 146 -10.14 3.08 -13.81
N VAL A 147 -9.62 2.73 -14.99
CA VAL A 147 -9.92 3.40 -16.26
C VAL A 147 -10.86 2.50 -17.06
N PRO A 148 -12.10 2.96 -17.36
CA PRO A 148 -13.01 2.20 -18.20
C PRO A 148 -12.48 2.17 -19.64
N LEU A 149 -12.23 0.96 -20.16
CA LEU A 149 -11.81 0.76 -21.55
C LEU A 149 -12.99 0.70 -22.51
N PHE A 150 -14.16 0.31 -22.02
CA PHE A 150 -15.36 0.13 -22.83
C PHE A 150 -16.53 0.95 -22.29
N LYS A 151 -17.41 1.39 -23.19
CA LYS A 151 -18.70 2.00 -22.86
C LYS A 151 -19.80 1.19 -23.54
N ILE A 152 -20.80 0.76 -22.78
CA ILE A 152 -22.02 0.16 -23.31
C ILE A 152 -23.14 1.18 -23.06
N GLY A 153 -23.58 1.86 -24.11
CA GLY A 153 -24.52 2.97 -24.01
C GLY A 153 -23.94 4.12 -23.18
N LYS A 154 -24.61 4.48 -22.08
CA LYS A 154 -24.15 5.53 -21.14
C LYS A 154 -23.28 5.01 -19.98
N THR A 155 -23.08 3.68 -19.87
CA THR A 155 -22.38 3.06 -18.73
C THR A 155 -20.93 2.82 -19.09
N GLU A 156 -20.02 3.37 -18.28
CA GLU A 156 -18.57 3.10 -18.34
C GLU A 156 -18.30 1.77 -17.66
N ILE A 157 -17.60 0.85 -18.34
CA ILE A 157 -17.25 -0.49 -17.83
C ILE A 157 -15.80 -0.50 -17.35
N SER A 158 -15.61 -0.74 -16.03
CA SER A 158 -14.32 -1.00 -15.41
C SER A 158 -14.51 -2.10 -14.36
N PHE A 159 -13.45 -2.80 -13.96
CA PHE A 159 -13.54 -3.82 -12.90
C PHE A 159 -14.04 -3.24 -11.57
N ARG A 160 -13.78 -1.97 -11.32
CA ARG A 160 -14.29 -1.26 -10.14
C ARG A 160 -15.82 -1.25 -10.05
N ASN A 161 -16.52 -1.30 -11.19
CA ASN A 161 -17.97 -1.21 -11.24
C ASN A 161 -18.67 -2.56 -11.05
N PHE A 162 -17.91 -3.66 -11.02
CA PHE A 162 -18.47 -5.00 -10.81
C PHE A 162 -18.38 -5.41 -9.34
N PRO A 163 -19.49 -5.91 -8.78
CA PRO A 163 -19.52 -6.44 -7.43
C PRO A 163 -18.41 -7.49 -7.23
N VAL A 164 -17.76 -7.46 -6.07
CA VAL A 164 -16.75 -8.44 -5.65
C VAL A 164 -15.48 -8.47 -6.54
N ILE A 165 -15.60 -8.28 -7.87
CA ILE A 165 -14.45 -8.29 -8.80
C ILE A 165 -13.39 -7.23 -8.42
N LYS A 166 -13.82 -6.12 -7.82
CA LYS A 166 -12.93 -5.06 -7.31
C LYS A 166 -11.80 -5.62 -6.45
N ILE A 167 -12.13 -6.34 -5.39
CA ILE A 167 -11.14 -6.83 -4.42
C ILE A 167 -10.29 -7.97 -5.00
N PHE A 168 -10.91 -8.86 -5.79
CA PHE A 168 -10.20 -9.93 -6.48
C PHE A 168 -9.19 -9.40 -7.49
N SER A 169 -9.59 -8.43 -8.32
CA SER A 169 -8.69 -7.86 -9.33
C SER A 169 -7.47 -7.19 -8.70
N ILE A 170 -7.64 -6.46 -7.60
CA ILE A 170 -6.52 -5.86 -6.87
C ILE A 170 -5.62 -6.94 -6.27
N ALA A 171 -6.19 -7.91 -5.54
CA ALA A 171 -5.40 -8.94 -4.87
C ALA A 171 -4.62 -9.81 -5.87
N ILE A 172 -5.24 -10.24 -6.96
CA ILE A 172 -4.60 -11.05 -8.00
C ILE A 172 -3.52 -10.25 -8.73
N SER A 173 -3.78 -8.98 -9.10
CA SER A 173 -2.79 -8.14 -9.77
C SER A 173 -1.55 -7.93 -8.91
N TRP A 174 -1.73 -7.56 -7.65
CA TRP A 174 -0.62 -7.36 -6.72
C TRP A 174 0.14 -8.65 -6.42
N ALA A 175 -0.56 -9.79 -6.26
CA ALA A 175 0.07 -11.09 -6.07
C ALA A 175 0.88 -11.49 -7.30
N GLY A 176 0.33 -11.33 -8.51
CA GLY A 176 1.03 -11.67 -9.75
C GLY A 176 2.27 -10.80 -10.00
N ILE A 177 2.14 -9.49 -9.79
CA ILE A 177 3.25 -8.53 -9.91
C ILE A 177 4.34 -8.80 -8.87
N SER A 178 3.98 -9.21 -7.66
CA SER A 178 4.96 -9.40 -6.58
C SER A 178 5.52 -10.82 -6.49
N VAL A 179 4.93 -11.81 -7.16
CA VAL A 179 5.40 -13.21 -7.12
C VAL A 179 5.90 -13.66 -8.49
N PHE A 180 5.04 -13.71 -9.50
CA PHE A 180 5.43 -14.28 -10.79
C PHE A 180 6.45 -13.43 -11.53
N PHE A 181 6.24 -12.11 -11.58
CA PHE A 181 7.12 -11.21 -12.31
C PHE A 181 8.57 -11.20 -11.79
N PRO A 182 8.83 -11.02 -10.47
CA PRO A 182 10.21 -11.00 -9.98
C PRO A 182 10.91 -12.35 -10.07
N LEU A 183 10.17 -13.46 -9.99
CA LEU A 183 10.76 -14.80 -10.13
C LEU A 183 11.13 -15.12 -11.57
N ASP A 184 10.30 -14.73 -12.54
CA ASP A 184 10.63 -14.89 -13.97
C ASP A 184 11.81 -13.99 -14.38
N GLU A 185 11.83 -12.76 -13.89
CA GLU A 185 12.94 -11.83 -14.12
C GLU A 185 14.24 -12.39 -13.57
N GLY A 186 14.20 -13.02 -12.38
CA GLY A 186 15.32 -13.72 -11.77
C GLY A 186 15.65 -15.09 -12.39
N GLY A 187 14.98 -15.51 -13.47
CA GLY A 187 15.19 -16.78 -14.15
C GLY A 187 14.71 -18.00 -13.36
N TYR A 188 13.85 -17.83 -12.37
CA TYR A 188 13.32 -18.94 -11.55
C TYR A 188 12.21 -19.67 -12.28
N GLN A 189 12.28 -21.00 -12.32
CA GLN A 189 11.22 -21.83 -12.92
C GLN A 189 9.98 -21.92 -12.02
N PHE A 190 8.79 -21.86 -12.61
CA PHE A 190 7.54 -21.94 -11.89
C PHE A 190 7.25 -23.38 -11.46
N THR A 191 7.48 -23.65 -10.18
CA THR A 191 7.21 -24.90 -9.49
C THR A 191 5.95 -24.79 -8.62
N SER A 192 5.53 -25.89 -8.00
CA SER A 192 4.44 -25.93 -7.00
C SER A 192 4.58 -24.87 -5.92
N VAL A 193 5.82 -24.62 -5.46
CA VAL A 193 6.11 -23.63 -4.42
C VAL A 193 5.78 -22.20 -4.87
N VAL A 194 6.03 -21.86 -6.15
CA VAL A 194 5.71 -20.53 -6.69
C VAL A 194 4.19 -20.30 -6.70
N TYR A 195 3.42 -21.30 -7.13
CA TYR A 195 1.96 -21.21 -7.10
C TYR A 195 1.42 -21.13 -5.67
N LEU A 196 2.02 -21.87 -4.74
CA LEU A 196 1.66 -21.81 -3.32
C LEU A 196 1.93 -20.40 -2.75
N GLU A 197 3.10 -19.80 -3.04
CA GLU A 197 3.44 -18.41 -2.67
C GLU A 197 2.43 -17.41 -3.26
N PHE A 198 2.03 -17.60 -4.52
CA PHE A 198 1.04 -16.76 -5.18
C PHE A 198 -0.33 -16.83 -4.49
N PHE A 199 -0.85 -18.02 -4.20
CA PHE A 199 -2.12 -18.17 -3.50
C PHE A 199 -2.06 -17.65 -2.08
N GLN A 200 -0.97 -17.90 -1.37
CA GLN A 200 -0.73 -17.33 -0.05
C GLN A 200 -0.73 -15.80 -0.08
N ARG A 201 -0.11 -15.21 -1.11
CA ARG A 201 -0.09 -13.76 -1.32
C ARG A 201 -1.48 -13.18 -1.58
N ILE A 202 -2.30 -13.88 -2.35
CA ILE A 202 -3.71 -13.50 -2.58
C ILE A 202 -4.47 -13.46 -1.27
N LEU A 203 -4.37 -14.49 -0.42
CA LEU A 203 -5.08 -14.54 0.86
C LEU A 203 -4.69 -13.36 1.77
N PHE A 204 -3.40 -13.08 1.87
CA PHE A 204 -2.88 -11.94 2.63
C PHE A 204 -3.40 -10.60 2.09
N LEU A 205 -3.24 -10.37 0.79
CA LEU A 205 -3.66 -9.12 0.15
C LEU A 205 -5.17 -8.91 0.25
N PHE A 206 -5.94 -9.96 0.07
CA PHE A 206 -7.38 -9.90 0.21
C PHE A 206 -7.76 -9.45 1.63
N ALA A 207 -7.13 -10.03 2.65
CA ALA A 207 -7.39 -9.68 4.05
C ALA A 207 -7.06 -8.21 4.37
N ILE A 208 -5.92 -7.69 3.87
CA ILE A 208 -5.52 -6.29 4.14
C ILE A 208 -6.28 -5.26 3.29
N ILE A 209 -6.98 -5.65 2.23
CA ILE A 209 -7.85 -4.75 1.46
C ILE A 209 -9.19 -4.52 2.18
N ILE A 210 -9.70 -5.49 2.95
CA ILE A 210 -10.99 -5.37 3.66
C ILE A 210 -11.11 -4.10 4.53
N PRO A 211 -10.10 -3.67 5.32
CA PRO A 211 -10.14 -2.41 6.05
C PRO A 211 -10.43 -1.18 5.19
N PHE A 212 -9.99 -1.15 3.94
CA PHE A 212 -10.29 -0.05 2.99
C PHE A 212 -11.76 -0.07 2.58
N ASP A 213 -12.30 -1.23 2.26
CA ASP A 213 -13.70 -1.39 1.92
C ASP A 213 -14.62 -1.06 3.11
N ILE A 214 -14.21 -1.40 4.36
CA ILE A 214 -14.93 -1.01 5.58
C ILE A 214 -14.95 0.50 5.75
N ARG A 215 -13.81 1.18 5.57
CA ARG A 215 -13.72 2.65 5.64
C ARG A 215 -14.66 3.32 4.65
N ASP A 216 -14.71 2.79 3.43
CA ASP A 216 -15.39 3.43 2.31
C ASP A 216 -16.85 2.96 2.14
N VAL A 217 -17.38 2.07 3.01
CA VAL A 217 -18.70 1.44 2.89
C VAL A 217 -19.85 2.45 2.75
N ASN A 218 -19.76 3.60 3.44
CA ASN A 218 -20.77 4.67 3.40
C ASN A 218 -20.57 5.65 2.22
N VAL A 219 -19.40 5.65 1.59
CA VAL A 219 -19.03 6.57 0.50
C VAL A 219 -19.14 5.87 -0.85
N ASP A 220 -18.85 4.59 -0.89
CA ASP A 220 -18.95 3.76 -2.08
C ASP A 220 -20.40 3.60 -2.53
N LEU A 221 -20.64 3.69 -3.85
CA LEU A 221 -21.98 3.48 -4.41
C LEU A 221 -22.49 2.09 -4.04
N LYS A 222 -23.76 1.99 -3.62
CA LYS A 222 -24.40 0.71 -3.27
C LYS A 222 -24.38 -0.31 -4.41
N SER A 223 -24.31 0.16 -5.66
CA SER A 223 -24.19 -0.69 -6.85
C SER A 223 -22.87 -1.45 -6.92
N LEU A 224 -21.82 -0.99 -6.20
CA LEU A 224 -20.51 -1.65 -6.17
C LEU A 224 -20.55 -2.95 -5.37
N ARG A 225 -21.53 -3.13 -4.47
CA ARG A 225 -21.70 -4.33 -3.65
C ARG A 225 -20.35 -4.81 -3.10
N THR A 226 -19.63 -3.91 -2.41
CA THR A 226 -18.38 -4.28 -1.73
C THR A 226 -18.65 -5.32 -0.64
N LEU A 227 -17.61 -6.04 -0.20
CA LEU A 227 -17.78 -7.09 0.82
C LEU A 227 -18.54 -6.59 2.07
N PRO A 228 -18.19 -5.41 2.66
CA PRO A 228 -18.94 -4.91 3.79
C PRO A 228 -20.39 -4.50 3.46
N GLN A 229 -20.68 -4.14 2.21
CA GLN A 229 -22.06 -3.84 1.77
C GLN A 229 -22.91 -5.10 1.61
N ILE A 230 -22.31 -6.25 1.27
CA ILE A 230 -23.03 -7.54 1.08
C ILE A 230 -23.11 -8.31 2.39
N LEU A 231 -21.99 -8.49 3.08
CA LEU A 231 -21.87 -9.36 4.25
C LEU A 231 -22.08 -8.61 5.57
N GLY A 232 -22.01 -7.28 5.55
CA GLY A 232 -21.87 -6.46 6.74
C GLY A 232 -20.42 -6.39 7.24
N ILE A 233 -20.13 -5.40 8.08
CA ILE A 233 -18.76 -5.11 8.56
C ILE A 233 -18.21 -6.29 9.38
N THR A 234 -19.00 -6.84 10.30
CA THR A 234 -18.55 -7.94 11.19
C THR A 234 -18.20 -9.19 10.41
N ASN A 235 -19.07 -9.64 9.50
CA ASN A 235 -18.81 -10.85 8.71
C ASN A 235 -17.63 -10.65 7.74
N SER A 236 -17.40 -9.42 7.24
CA SER A 236 -16.22 -9.11 6.44
C SER A 236 -14.93 -9.23 7.27
N LYS A 237 -14.95 -8.84 8.55
CA LYS A 237 -13.82 -9.05 9.47
C LYS A 237 -13.59 -10.53 9.76
N VAL A 238 -14.65 -11.31 9.97
CA VAL A 238 -14.55 -12.76 10.14
C VAL A 238 -13.93 -13.41 8.89
N LEU A 239 -14.42 -13.04 7.69
CA LEU A 239 -13.83 -13.53 6.43
C LEU A 239 -12.34 -13.18 6.33
N GLY A 240 -11.95 -11.93 6.62
CA GLY A 240 -10.55 -11.52 6.63
C GLY A 240 -9.70 -12.31 7.62
N THR A 241 -10.25 -12.66 8.80
CA THR A 241 -9.56 -13.52 9.78
C THR A 241 -9.37 -14.93 9.25
N LEU A 242 -10.37 -15.50 8.57
CA LEU A 242 -10.24 -16.82 7.92
C LEU A 242 -9.19 -16.82 6.81
N LEU A 243 -9.12 -15.72 6.02
CA LEU A 243 -8.09 -15.56 5.00
C LEU A 243 -6.68 -15.47 5.61
N LEU A 244 -6.51 -14.75 6.73
CA LEU A 244 -5.24 -14.70 7.46
C LEU A 244 -4.87 -16.05 8.08
N PHE A 245 -5.84 -16.82 8.55
CA PHE A 245 -5.61 -18.19 8.98
C PHE A 245 -5.13 -19.07 7.82
N GLY A 246 -5.77 -18.98 6.65
CA GLY A 246 -5.33 -19.67 5.44
C GLY A 246 -3.93 -19.23 5.00
N PHE A 247 -3.60 -17.93 5.11
CA PHE A 247 -2.26 -17.40 4.84
C PHE A 247 -1.19 -18.04 5.72
N VAL A 248 -1.44 -18.22 7.03
CA VAL A 248 -0.54 -18.92 7.95
C VAL A 248 -0.48 -20.41 7.63
N LEU A 249 -1.63 -21.03 7.36
CA LEU A 249 -1.71 -22.47 7.07
C LEU A 249 -0.89 -22.84 5.84
N LEU A 250 -0.95 -22.04 4.76
CA LEU A 250 -0.19 -22.30 3.54
C LEU A 250 1.33 -22.23 3.75
N GLU A 251 1.82 -21.51 4.77
CA GLU A 251 3.25 -21.48 5.09
C GLU A 251 3.78 -22.85 5.48
N ILE A 252 2.98 -23.65 6.18
CA ILE A 252 3.37 -24.98 6.66
C ILE A 252 3.53 -25.97 5.50
N PHE A 253 2.84 -25.75 4.38
CA PHE A 253 2.89 -26.63 3.22
C PHE A 253 4.01 -26.30 2.24
N LYS A 254 4.83 -25.28 2.51
CA LYS A 254 5.97 -24.94 1.65
C LYS A 254 7.09 -25.98 1.81
N GLU A 255 7.68 -26.41 0.70
CA GLU A 255 8.84 -27.32 0.71
C GLU A 255 10.06 -26.70 1.42
N ASN A 256 10.19 -25.37 1.35
CA ASN A 256 11.24 -24.60 2.01
C ASN A 256 10.77 -24.04 3.38
N PHE A 257 9.88 -24.77 4.03
CA PHE A 257 9.38 -24.41 5.38
C PHE A 257 10.51 -24.18 6.38
N THR A 258 10.40 -23.08 7.13
CA THR A 258 11.27 -22.80 8.28
C THR A 258 10.43 -22.32 9.46
N TYR A 259 10.84 -22.66 10.67
CA TYR A 259 10.17 -22.17 11.89
C TYR A 259 10.22 -20.64 12.00
N PHE A 260 11.29 -20.00 11.51
CA PHE A 260 11.39 -18.54 11.47
C PHE A 260 10.45 -17.93 10.46
N GLY A 261 10.32 -18.52 9.27
CA GLY A 261 9.34 -18.12 8.27
C GLY A 261 7.92 -18.16 8.85
N LEU A 262 7.56 -19.26 9.49
CA LEU A 262 6.28 -19.40 10.17
C LEU A 262 6.08 -18.34 11.27
N LEU A 263 7.10 -18.09 12.10
CA LEU A 263 7.03 -17.06 13.14
C LEU A 263 6.77 -15.66 12.55
N ILE A 264 7.47 -15.29 11.47
CA ILE A 264 7.27 -14.01 10.77
C ILE A 264 5.85 -13.92 10.22
N VAL A 265 5.37 -14.98 9.55
CA VAL A 265 4.02 -15.02 8.98
C VAL A 265 2.95 -14.93 10.08
N LEU A 266 3.17 -15.56 11.25
CA LEU A 266 2.29 -15.43 12.42
C LEU A 266 2.25 -13.99 12.95
N ILE A 267 3.41 -13.32 13.10
CA ILE A 267 3.49 -11.92 13.55
C ILE A 267 2.77 -11.01 12.55
N VAL A 268 3.03 -11.17 11.26
CA VAL A 268 2.39 -10.39 10.19
C VAL A 268 0.88 -10.62 10.16
N SER A 269 0.43 -11.87 10.30
CA SER A 269 -0.99 -12.22 10.39
C SER A 269 -1.66 -11.59 11.61
N PHE A 270 -0.99 -11.62 12.76
CA PHE A 270 -1.49 -10.99 14.00
C PHE A 270 -1.63 -9.47 13.85
N ILE A 271 -0.61 -8.78 13.32
CA ILE A 271 -0.65 -7.33 13.08
C ILE A 271 -1.77 -6.99 12.08
N SER A 272 -1.89 -7.76 11.00
CA SER A 272 -2.96 -7.59 10.00
C SER A 272 -4.34 -7.79 10.60
N GLY A 273 -4.49 -8.80 11.47
CA GLY A 273 -5.70 -9.08 12.22
C GLY A 273 -6.09 -7.94 13.16
N LEU A 274 -5.12 -7.36 13.87
CA LEU A 274 -5.37 -6.16 14.69
C LEU A 274 -5.90 -5.01 13.84
N PHE A 275 -5.24 -4.70 12.71
CA PHE A 275 -5.72 -3.64 11.81
C PHE A 275 -7.09 -3.96 11.20
N LEU A 276 -7.39 -5.21 10.91
CA LEU A 276 -8.69 -5.63 10.43
C LEU A 276 -9.78 -5.41 11.49
N TRP A 277 -9.58 -5.86 12.71
CA TRP A 277 -10.59 -5.77 13.78
C TRP A 277 -10.81 -4.36 14.29
N PHE A 278 -9.76 -3.52 14.35
CA PHE A 278 -9.87 -2.11 14.74
C PHE A 278 -10.30 -1.18 13.60
N SER A 279 -10.54 -1.70 12.38
CA SER A 279 -11.09 -0.92 11.28
C SER A 279 -12.55 -0.52 11.53
N SER A 280 -12.92 0.71 11.15
CA SER A 280 -14.30 1.21 11.22
C SER A 280 -14.50 2.34 10.20
N THR A 281 -15.76 2.70 9.96
CA THR A 281 -16.16 3.83 9.09
C THR A 281 -15.74 5.19 9.63
N GLU A 282 -15.46 5.29 10.93
CA GLU A 282 -15.10 6.54 11.61
C GLU A 282 -13.58 6.76 11.68
N ARG A 283 -12.78 5.75 11.31
CA ARG A 283 -11.33 5.88 11.33
C ARG A 283 -10.84 6.90 10.31
N SER A 284 -9.80 7.63 10.70
CA SER A 284 -9.13 8.56 9.80
C SER A 284 -8.57 7.82 8.58
N ARG A 285 -8.42 8.51 7.46
CA ARG A 285 -7.82 7.93 6.23
C ARG A 285 -6.39 7.45 6.42
N TYR A 286 -5.64 8.05 7.36
CA TYR A 286 -4.30 7.59 7.72
C TYR A 286 -4.30 6.17 8.28
N TYR A 287 -5.40 5.73 8.89
CA TYR A 287 -5.50 4.37 9.42
C TYR A 287 -5.26 3.32 8.34
N THR A 288 -5.91 3.45 7.21
CA THR A 288 -5.74 2.52 6.08
C THR A 288 -4.54 2.88 5.21
N SER A 289 -4.43 4.16 4.79
CA SER A 289 -3.41 4.60 3.82
C SER A 289 -2.00 4.76 4.40
N PHE A 290 -1.81 4.59 5.70
CA PHE A 290 -0.51 4.53 6.33
C PHE A 290 -0.34 3.23 7.12
N TRP A 291 -1.16 2.97 8.15
CA TRP A 291 -0.93 1.84 9.04
C TRP A 291 -1.19 0.48 8.37
N VAL A 292 -2.32 0.31 7.69
CA VAL A 292 -2.63 -0.94 6.98
C VAL A 292 -1.67 -1.17 5.82
N GLU A 293 -1.39 -0.13 5.02
CA GLU A 293 -0.42 -0.20 3.92
C GLU A 293 1.02 -0.39 4.38
N SER A 294 1.35 -0.13 5.66
CA SER A 294 2.68 -0.42 6.24
C SER A 294 2.93 -1.91 6.46
N VAL A 295 1.93 -2.77 6.47
CA VAL A 295 2.11 -4.20 6.82
C VAL A 295 3.15 -4.89 5.92
N PRO A 296 3.17 -4.73 4.58
CA PRO A 296 4.24 -5.28 3.74
C PRO A 296 5.63 -4.74 4.10
N ILE A 297 5.73 -3.47 4.51
CA ILE A 297 6.99 -2.83 4.90
C ILE A 297 7.48 -3.42 6.23
N ILE A 298 6.57 -3.60 7.18
CA ILE A 298 6.86 -4.27 8.47
C ILE A 298 7.30 -5.71 8.23
N TRP A 299 6.62 -6.42 7.35
CA TRP A 299 6.97 -7.80 6.98
C TRP A 299 8.39 -7.89 6.42
N LEU A 300 8.74 -7.04 5.46
CA LEU A 300 10.11 -6.97 4.94
C LEU A 300 11.13 -6.67 6.04
N GLY A 301 10.82 -5.69 6.92
CA GLY A 301 11.68 -5.34 8.04
C GLY A 301 11.92 -6.51 9.00
N LEU A 302 10.88 -7.26 9.34
CA LEU A 302 11.00 -8.48 10.15
C LEU A 302 11.86 -9.54 9.45
N LEU A 303 11.60 -9.78 8.16
CA LEU A 303 12.34 -10.77 7.39
C LEU A 303 13.83 -10.42 7.32
N MET A 304 14.18 -9.16 7.05
CA MET A 304 15.57 -8.70 7.01
C MET A 304 16.24 -8.75 8.39
N TYR A 305 15.51 -8.41 9.46
CA TYR A 305 16.01 -8.50 10.81
C TYR A 305 16.37 -9.94 11.18
N PHE A 306 15.48 -10.89 10.97
CA PHE A 306 15.73 -12.29 11.30
C PHE A 306 16.77 -12.94 10.38
N ASN A 307 16.82 -12.60 9.10
CA ASN A 307 17.88 -13.11 8.20
C ASN A 307 19.29 -12.68 8.64
N ASN A 308 19.47 -11.45 9.14
CA ASN A 308 20.77 -10.99 9.62
C ASN A 308 21.26 -11.70 10.91
N TYR A 309 20.40 -12.40 11.60
CA TYR A 309 20.75 -13.20 12.79
C TYR A 309 20.95 -14.70 12.50
N LEU A 310 20.67 -15.15 11.29
CA LEU A 310 20.73 -16.55 10.87
C LEU A 310 21.94 -16.88 9.98
N PHE A 311 22.64 -15.87 9.50
CA PHE A 311 23.88 -15.92 8.71
C PHE A 311 24.93 -15.00 9.33
#